data_cda9f3ea6f06e523ea903377b7b139ba
#
_entry.id   cda9f3ea6f06e523ea903377b7b139ba
#
_cell.length_a   1.000
_cell.length_b   1.000
_cell.length_c   1.000
_cell.angle_alpha   90.00
_cell.angle_beta   90.00
_cell.angle_gamma   90.00
#
_symmetry.space_group_name_H-M   'P 1'
#
loop_
_entity.id
_entity.type
_entity.pdbx_description
1 polymer ?
#
loop_
_entity_poly.entity_id
_entity_poly.type
_entity_poly.pdbx_seq_one_letter_code
_entity_poly.pdbx_strand_id
1 'polypeptide(L)'
;MFSPLQDQPHNIYKLTSAPGARLLAVERMLPGVLVYGHFERDRKWHRLKKIEGDEGDLEMFDYYRCFVPLNCAWLFEHWVPPGSEFAREAVINTEGIFAWPAETDELDALETAGRALVQQRVDAGEVKPFVVDLLTRYQARGIGWSAARPWWKLVYPCGSGKTLAATMAALVVPGTVVVIAPAKARRVWWDQVQEYTNVRPYRVTPTGQMRRGDETLEEYLWDCESKGVRKFVVFGAQSLPDNMEAVQDLEPTVLIIDELHTFGQPKRWKAIFDSEGAVSFEKRRTATNTRETRAVAAMDITRLPSLKLRVGMTATPLDDGRPRRLWSQLDLLSPGGFGMGYHSFAKRYCDAKEGDHGGIEDRGSSNIDELQARASYLMQEVTHTESHGQLPATRVQVLWLEVSDQNRPAAFKRVIAKAEKEAIKTGTLFDKERALEANLMEAASRKRSFVVAEALEGLRGGGKVVLFTARRQDCEDWASYMGKALQKEVAQGNFGGVMPPLWWGHGGTEPTDREDMVSAFKVSEGPCILVATGQAFGESVDGLQTASLAIFAMLPWRPGD
;
A
#
# COMPACT_ATOMS: atom_id res chain seq x y z
N MET A 1 -15.12 5.87 40.31
CA MET A 1 -13.94 6.58 39.76
C MET A 1 -14.29 6.91 38.30
N PHE A 2 -14.27 8.17 37.91
CA PHE A 2 -14.56 8.55 36.54
C PHE A 2 -13.41 8.04 35.64
N SER A 3 -13.74 7.38 34.55
CA SER A 3 -12.76 6.99 33.54
C SER A 3 -12.23 8.24 32.87
N PRO A 4 -10.91 8.45 32.76
CA PRO A 4 -10.35 9.57 32.01
C PRO A 4 -10.56 9.48 30.50
N LEU A 5 -11.10 8.37 30.01
CA LEU A 5 -11.43 8.13 28.60
C LEU A 5 -12.96 8.00 28.41
N GLN A 6 -13.75 8.90 29.02
CA GLN A 6 -15.22 8.81 29.10
C GLN A 6 -15.91 8.55 27.77
N ASP A 7 -15.39 9.11 26.69
CA ASP A 7 -16.01 9.05 25.36
C ASP A 7 -15.35 8.04 24.41
N GLN A 8 -14.38 7.27 24.90
CA GLN A 8 -13.68 6.29 24.09
C GLN A 8 -13.80 4.88 24.68
N PRO A 9 -14.03 3.86 23.85
CA PRO A 9 -13.97 2.47 24.30
C PRO A 9 -12.55 2.13 24.78
N HIS A 10 -12.45 1.56 25.99
CA HIS A 10 -11.17 1.23 26.61
C HIS A 10 -11.28 0.10 27.63
N ASN A 11 -10.15 -0.58 27.84
CA ASN A 11 -9.97 -1.54 28.91
C ASN A 11 -9.33 -0.86 30.13
N ILE A 12 -9.64 -1.38 31.32
CA ILE A 12 -8.96 -1.03 32.56
C ILE A 12 -8.18 -2.25 33.03
N TYR A 13 -6.87 -2.11 33.11
CA TYR A 13 -5.97 -3.16 33.62
C TYR A 13 -5.42 -2.77 34.98
N LYS A 14 -5.38 -3.74 35.90
CA LYS A 14 -4.67 -3.63 37.18
C LYS A 14 -3.36 -4.40 37.09
N LEU A 15 -2.26 -3.79 37.46
CA LEU A 15 -0.94 -4.39 37.52
C LEU A 15 -0.42 -4.33 38.96
N THR A 16 -0.01 -5.49 39.49
CA THR A 16 0.45 -5.63 40.88
C THR A 16 1.96 -5.73 41.01
N SER A 17 2.67 -6.03 39.90
CA SER A 17 4.12 -6.16 39.92
C SER A 17 4.76 -5.69 38.62
N ALA A 18 4.78 -4.38 38.41
CA ALA A 18 5.44 -3.83 37.21
C ALA A 18 6.37 -2.67 37.59
N PRO A 19 7.57 -2.56 36.99
CA PRO A 19 8.43 -1.40 37.18
C PRO A 19 7.76 -0.15 36.61
N GLY A 20 7.55 0.89 37.44
CA GLY A 20 6.86 2.13 37.06
C GLY A 20 7.52 2.83 35.85
N ALA A 21 8.86 2.78 35.75
CA ALA A 21 9.58 3.32 34.60
C ALA A 21 9.17 2.70 33.27
N ARG A 22 8.90 1.39 33.24
CA ARG A 22 8.44 0.70 32.03
C ARG A 22 6.99 1.05 31.70
N LEU A 23 6.13 1.21 32.68
CA LEU A 23 4.75 1.63 32.48
C LEU A 23 4.65 3.06 31.96
N LEU A 24 5.51 3.96 32.44
CA LEU A 24 5.63 5.31 31.89
C LEU A 24 6.10 5.30 30.44
N ALA A 25 7.00 4.38 30.09
CA ALA A 25 7.40 4.18 28.70
C ALA A 25 6.22 3.68 27.83
N VAL A 26 5.41 2.77 28.35
CA VAL A 26 4.20 2.30 27.65
C VAL A 26 3.21 3.44 27.43
N GLU A 27 2.95 4.27 28.43
CA GLU A 27 2.07 5.45 28.29
C GLU A 27 2.56 6.41 27.19
N ARG A 28 3.88 6.58 27.05
CA ARG A 28 4.48 7.41 26.00
C ARG A 28 4.44 6.80 24.62
N MET A 29 4.42 5.49 24.55
CA MET A 29 4.48 4.75 23.29
C MET A 29 3.10 4.44 22.69
N LEU A 30 2.10 4.30 23.55
CA LEU A 30 0.74 3.96 23.15
C LEU A 30 -0.17 5.18 23.26
N PRO A 31 -0.66 5.71 22.14
CA PRO A 31 -1.52 6.88 22.14
C PRO A 31 -2.79 6.67 22.99
N GLY A 32 -3.04 7.59 23.90
CA GLY A 32 -4.23 7.58 24.75
C GLY A 32 -4.19 6.62 25.92
N VAL A 33 -3.12 5.84 26.10
CA VAL A 33 -2.93 5.07 27.34
C VAL A 33 -2.63 6.03 28.49
N LEU A 34 -3.32 5.83 29.62
CA LEU A 34 -3.13 6.61 30.83
C LEU A 34 -2.80 5.66 31.99
N VAL A 35 -1.69 5.92 32.68
CA VAL A 35 -1.24 5.11 33.79
C VAL A 35 -1.33 5.90 35.09
N TYR A 36 -1.95 5.27 36.10
CA TYR A 36 -2.07 5.79 37.45
C TYR A 36 -1.48 4.79 38.45
N GLY A 37 -0.67 5.27 39.38
CA GLY A 37 -0.21 4.51 40.52
C GLY A 37 -1.08 4.75 41.75
N HIS A 38 -1.19 3.77 42.59
CA HIS A 38 -1.93 3.86 43.85
C HIS A 38 -1.04 3.45 45.02
N PHE A 39 -1.04 4.28 46.06
CA PHE A 39 -0.48 3.93 47.38
C PHE A 39 -1.59 3.51 48.32
N GLU A 40 -1.47 2.33 48.92
CA GLU A 40 -2.42 1.88 49.94
C GLU A 40 -2.41 2.78 51.18
N ARG A 41 -1.24 3.37 51.49
CA ARG A 41 -1.02 4.25 52.66
C ARG A 41 -1.87 5.51 52.66
N ASP A 42 -2.12 6.13 51.48
CA ASP A 42 -2.87 7.39 51.35
C ASP A 42 -4.20 7.23 50.62
N ARG A 43 -4.45 6.05 50.04
CA ARG A 43 -5.67 5.68 49.29
C ARG A 43 -5.96 6.61 48.11
N LYS A 44 -4.92 7.25 47.55
CA LYS A 44 -5.04 8.17 46.41
C LYS A 44 -4.42 7.59 45.14
N TRP A 45 -4.99 8.02 44.02
CA TRP A 45 -4.45 7.73 42.70
C TRP A 45 -3.59 8.89 42.24
N HIS A 46 -2.38 8.57 41.82
CA HIS A 46 -1.41 9.53 41.32
C HIS A 46 -1.15 9.25 39.82
N ARG A 47 -1.18 10.30 39.00
CA ARG A 47 -0.75 10.19 37.63
C ARG A 47 0.75 9.91 37.58
N LEU A 48 1.20 8.88 36.83
CA LEU A 48 2.62 8.68 36.63
C LEU A 48 3.21 9.91 35.91
N LYS A 49 4.16 10.58 36.52
CA LYS A 49 4.92 11.67 35.94
C LYS A 49 6.41 11.36 36.08
N LYS A 50 7.19 11.76 35.08
CA LYS A 50 8.65 11.76 35.23
C LYS A 50 8.99 12.82 36.28
N ILE A 51 9.69 12.43 37.33
CA ILE A 51 10.26 13.38 38.28
C ILE A 51 11.49 14.00 37.58
N GLU A 52 11.50 15.31 37.40
CA GLU A 52 12.66 16.02 36.86
C GLU A 52 13.83 15.89 37.82
N GLY A 53 14.91 15.24 37.38
CA GLY A 53 16.22 15.28 38.04
C GLY A 53 16.87 13.95 38.37
N ASP A 54 16.18 12.80 38.41
CA ASP A 54 16.81 11.52 38.72
C ASP A 54 16.42 10.42 37.71
N GLU A 55 17.43 9.78 37.08
CA GLU A 55 17.21 8.67 36.16
C GLU A 55 16.85 7.34 36.87
N GLY A 56 16.74 7.32 38.18
CA GLY A 56 16.66 6.11 39.00
C GLY A 56 15.39 5.85 39.76
N ASP A 57 14.73 6.85 40.33
CA ASP A 57 13.68 6.63 41.33
C ASP A 57 12.30 7.12 40.85
N LEU A 58 11.61 6.28 40.08
CA LEU A 58 10.16 6.34 40.04
C LEU A 58 9.63 5.71 41.32
N GLU A 59 8.85 6.47 42.10
CA GLU A 59 8.17 5.91 43.29
C GLU A 59 7.47 4.61 42.91
N MET A 60 7.77 3.53 43.63
CA MET A 60 7.12 2.24 43.47
C MET A 60 5.75 2.32 44.13
N PHE A 61 4.72 2.32 43.32
CA PHE A 61 3.34 2.23 43.81
C PHE A 61 2.99 0.77 44.14
N ASP A 62 2.07 0.59 45.08
CA ASP A 62 1.63 -0.75 45.49
C ASP A 62 0.94 -1.49 44.32
N TYR A 63 0.21 -0.75 43.50
CA TYR A 63 -0.31 -1.25 42.22
C TYR A 63 -0.61 -0.11 41.28
N TYR A 64 -0.75 -0.47 39.99
CA TYR A 64 -1.05 0.46 38.93
C TYR A 64 -2.39 0.16 38.28
N ARG A 65 -3.06 1.19 37.78
CA ARG A 65 -4.24 1.05 36.95
C ARG A 65 -4.00 1.75 35.62
N CYS A 66 -4.14 0.98 34.54
CA CYS A 66 -3.90 1.45 33.16
C CYS A 66 -5.24 1.54 32.44
N PHE A 67 -5.55 2.71 31.92
CA PHE A 67 -6.69 2.94 31.04
C PHE A 67 -6.17 2.86 29.61
N VAL A 68 -6.59 1.85 28.89
CA VAL A 68 -6.01 1.51 27.58
C VAL A 68 -7.11 1.54 26.54
N PRO A 69 -7.05 2.46 25.55
CA PRO A 69 -7.99 2.46 24.43
C PRO A 69 -8.04 1.09 23.77
N LEU A 70 -9.24 0.63 23.38
CA LEU A 70 -9.41 -0.71 22.83
C LEU A 70 -8.57 -0.94 21.56
N ASN A 71 -8.36 0.11 20.75
CA ASN A 71 -7.55 0.06 19.55
C ASN A 71 -6.06 -0.28 19.79
N CYS A 72 -5.57 -0.15 21.02
CA CYS A 72 -4.20 -0.52 21.39
C CYS A 72 -4.12 -1.50 22.59
N ALA A 73 -5.25 -2.08 23.01
CA ALA A 73 -5.29 -2.98 24.15
C ALA A 73 -4.38 -4.21 23.97
N TRP A 74 -4.41 -4.82 22.79
CA TRP A 74 -3.55 -5.94 22.45
C TRP A 74 -2.06 -5.58 22.44
N LEU A 75 -1.69 -4.35 22.01
CA LEU A 75 -0.33 -3.84 22.10
C LEU A 75 0.09 -3.69 23.55
N PHE A 76 -0.80 -3.17 24.39
CA PHE A 76 -0.56 -3.02 25.82
C PHE A 76 -0.30 -4.38 26.47
N GLU A 77 -1.11 -5.38 26.19
CA GLU A 77 -0.96 -6.74 26.72
C GLU A 77 0.38 -7.39 26.30
N HIS A 78 0.86 -7.10 25.11
CA HIS A 78 2.17 -7.55 24.63
C HIS A 78 3.35 -6.78 25.22
N TRP A 79 3.10 -5.54 25.66
CA TRP A 79 4.15 -4.64 26.13
C TRP A 79 4.28 -4.57 27.64
N VAL A 80 3.33 -5.16 28.34
CA VAL A 80 3.47 -5.39 29.78
C VAL A 80 4.77 -6.16 30.03
N PRO A 81 5.64 -5.69 30.93
CA PRO A 81 6.92 -6.34 31.16
C PRO A 81 6.77 -7.83 31.49
N PRO A 82 7.61 -8.72 30.96
CA PRO A 82 7.61 -10.12 31.35
C PRO A 82 7.71 -10.27 32.87
N GLY A 83 6.88 -11.12 33.45
CA GLY A 83 6.78 -11.32 34.91
C GLY A 83 5.89 -10.33 35.64
N SER A 84 5.25 -9.38 34.92
CA SER A 84 4.21 -8.55 35.53
C SER A 84 2.92 -9.34 35.72
N GLU A 85 2.34 -9.26 36.89
CA GLU A 85 0.98 -9.76 37.14
C GLU A 85 0.00 -8.66 36.74
N PHE A 86 -0.83 -8.95 35.75
CA PHE A 86 -1.90 -8.04 35.36
C PHE A 86 -3.22 -8.76 35.19
N ALA A 87 -4.29 -8.04 35.46
CA ALA A 87 -5.65 -8.49 35.22
C ALA A 87 -6.46 -7.39 34.59
N ARG A 88 -7.26 -7.74 33.57
CA ARG A 88 -8.25 -6.82 33.02
C ARG A 88 -9.42 -6.67 34.01
N GLU A 89 -9.54 -5.50 34.63
CA GLU A 89 -10.58 -5.23 35.62
C GLU A 89 -11.93 -4.91 34.99
N ALA A 90 -11.92 -4.17 33.88
CA ALA A 90 -13.15 -3.73 33.23
C ALA A 90 -12.90 -3.43 31.75
N VAL A 91 -13.98 -3.51 30.96
CA VAL A 91 -14.06 -3.03 29.59
C VAL A 91 -15.16 -1.98 29.58
N ILE A 92 -14.82 -0.78 29.14
CA ILE A 92 -15.72 0.38 29.16
C ILE A 92 -16.00 0.83 27.72
N ASN A 93 -17.26 1.20 27.43
CA ASN A 93 -17.72 1.70 26.14
C ASN A 93 -17.41 0.73 24.98
N THR A 94 -17.87 -0.52 25.12
CA THR A 94 -17.53 -1.65 24.22
C THR A 94 -18.22 -1.62 22.87
N GLU A 95 -18.73 -0.52 22.41
CA GLU A 95 -19.27 -0.40 21.06
C GLU A 95 -18.15 -0.38 20.01
N GLY A 96 -17.41 -1.47 19.89
CA GLY A 96 -16.40 -1.58 18.85
C GLY A 96 -15.40 -2.70 19.09
N ILE A 97 -15.41 -3.68 18.24
CA ILE A 97 -14.42 -4.76 18.19
C ILE A 97 -13.16 -4.21 17.49
N PHE A 98 -12.01 -4.31 18.11
CA PHE A 98 -10.79 -3.65 17.66
C PHE A 98 -9.68 -4.58 17.16
N ALA A 99 -9.73 -5.87 17.41
CA ALA A 99 -8.86 -6.84 16.78
C ALA A 99 -9.60 -7.53 15.63
N TRP A 100 -8.89 -7.90 14.55
CA TRP A 100 -9.48 -8.76 13.54
C TRP A 100 -9.85 -10.08 14.23
N PRO A 101 -11.13 -10.47 14.23
CA PRO A 101 -11.56 -11.64 14.98
C PRO A 101 -10.99 -12.90 14.35
N ALA A 102 -10.63 -13.86 15.22
CA ALA A 102 -10.20 -15.18 14.82
C ALA A 102 -11.35 -16.19 14.78
N GLU A 103 -12.44 -15.91 15.51
CA GLU A 103 -13.56 -16.83 15.65
C GLU A 103 -14.58 -16.69 14.52
N THR A 104 -15.12 -17.80 14.07
CA THR A 104 -16.03 -17.85 12.91
C THR A 104 -17.31 -17.05 13.14
N ASP A 105 -17.89 -17.13 14.33
CA ASP A 105 -19.14 -16.44 14.66
C ASP A 105 -18.98 -14.92 14.63
N GLU A 106 -17.83 -14.41 15.11
CA GLU A 106 -17.52 -12.98 15.02
C GLU A 106 -17.31 -12.52 13.59
N LEU A 107 -16.65 -13.35 12.77
CA LEU A 107 -16.46 -13.08 11.33
C LEU A 107 -17.79 -13.06 10.58
N ASP A 108 -18.72 -13.94 10.89
CA ASP A 108 -20.03 -14.00 10.27
C ASP A 108 -20.93 -12.82 10.72
N ALA A 109 -20.77 -12.39 11.97
CA ALA A 109 -21.41 -11.15 12.46
C ALA A 109 -20.90 -9.91 11.70
N LEU A 110 -19.59 -9.81 11.47
CA LEU A 110 -19.01 -8.74 10.67
C LEU A 110 -19.47 -8.77 9.20
N GLU A 111 -19.59 -9.96 8.61
CA GLU A 111 -20.12 -10.11 7.26
C GLU A 111 -21.56 -9.59 7.16
N THR A 112 -22.41 -10.01 8.10
CA THR A 112 -23.81 -9.56 8.17
C THR A 112 -23.89 -8.06 8.36
N ALA A 113 -23.11 -7.49 9.29
CA ALA A 113 -23.08 -6.06 9.52
C ALA A 113 -22.59 -5.29 8.28
N GLY A 114 -21.53 -5.75 7.62
CA GLY A 114 -21.00 -5.11 6.42
C GLY A 114 -21.99 -5.09 5.26
N ARG A 115 -22.69 -6.20 5.01
CA ARG A 115 -23.76 -6.24 3.98
C ARG A 115 -24.92 -5.32 4.34
N ALA A 116 -25.34 -5.29 5.59
CA ALA A 116 -26.41 -4.41 6.06
C ALA A 116 -26.05 -2.93 5.90
N LEU A 117 -24.81 -2.55 6.18
CA LEU A 117 -24.32 -1.18 5.98
C LEU A 117 -24.32 -0.77 4.50
N VAL A 118 -23.90 -1.66 3.60
CA VAL A 118 -23.95 -1.39 2.16
C VAL A 118 -25.40 -1.33 1.68
N GLN A 119 -26.29 -2.19 2.18
CA GLN A 119 -27.73 -2.14 1.86
C GLN A 119 -28.33 -0.79 2.26
N GLN A 120 -27.97 -0.23 3.41
CA GLN A 120 -28.42 1.12 3.79
C GLN A 120 -27.99 2.19 2.78
N ARG A 121 -26.83 2.04 2.12
CA ARG A 121 -26.39 2.96 1.07
C ARG A 121 -27.12 2.72 -0.25
N VAL A 122 -27.54 1.48 -0.52
CA VAL A 122 -28.45 1.16 -1.64
C VAL A 122 -29.81 1.83 -1.42
N ASP A 123 -30.37 1.68 -0.23
CA ASP A 123 -31.66 2.27 0.14
C ASP A 123 -31.63 3.80 0.10
N ALA A 124 -30.48 4.40 0.43
CA ALA A 124 -30.21 5.84 0.29
C ALA A 124 -29.96 6.29 -1.16
N GLY A 125 -29.92 5.37 -2.13
CA GLY A 125 -29.66 5.67 -3.54
C GLY A 125 -28.22 6.01 -3.90
N GLU A 126 -27.26 5.82 -2.97
CA GLU A 126 -25.82 6.10 -3.22
C GLU A 126 -25.11 4.92 -3.92
N VAL A 127 -25.52 3.68 -3.63
CA VAL A 127 -24.94 2.43 -4.16
C VAL A 127 -25.96 1.71 -5.03
N LYS A 128 -25.49 1.07 -6.11
CA LYS A 128 -26.36 0.30 -7.01
C LYS A 128 -26.77 -1.03 -6.36
N PRO A 129 -28.03 -1.50 -6.56
CA PRO A 129 -28.57 -2.66 -5.83
C PRO A 129 -27.75 -3.95 -5.97
N PHE A 130 -27.22 -4.24 -7.14
CA PHE A 130 -26.48 -5.47 -7.41
C PHE A 130 -25.17 -5.60 -6.62
N VAL A 131 -24.67 -4.51 -6.04
CA VAL A 131 -23.37 -4.49 -5.34
C VAL A 131 -23.39 -5.35 -4.08
N VAL A 132 -24.52 -5.41 -3.36
CA VAL A 132 -24.63 -6.21 -2.13
C VAL A 132 -24.36 -7.69 -2.41
N ASP A 133 -24.89 -8.20 -3.53
CA ASP A 133 -24.70 -9.60 -3.95
C ASP A 133 -23.30 -9.84 -4.52
N LEU A 134 -22.68 -8.80 -5.10
CA LEU A 134 -21.33 -8.87 -5.66
C LEU A 134 -20.24 -8.97 -4.57
N LEU A 135 -20.52 -8.45 -3.37
CA LEU A 135 -19.54 -8.48 -2.28
C LEU A 135 -19.15 -9.90 -1.89
N THR A 136 -17.85 -10.18 -1.89
CA THR A 136 -17.33 -11.41 -1.31
C THR A 136 -17.44 -11.37 0.22
N ARG A 137 -17.32 -12.54 0.86
CA ARG A 137 -17.37 -12.64 2.33
C ARG A 137 -16.30 -11.79 3.00
N TYR A 138 -15.05 -11.85 2.53
CA TYR A 138 -13.96 -11.09 3.11
C TYR A 138 -14.13 -9.56 2.93
N GLN A 139 -14.70 -9.11 1.80
CA GLN A 139 -15.01 -7.70 1.58
C GLN A 139 -16.09 -7.21 2.55
N ALA A 140 -17.19 -7.95 2.67
CA ALA A 140 -18.27 -7.62 3.60
C ALA A 140 -17.78 -7.58 5.05
N ARG A 141 -16.98 -8.57 5.46
CA ARG A 141 -16.34 -8.62 6.78
C ARG A 141 -15.48 -7.39 7.05
N GLY A 142 -14.65 -6.99 6.08
CA GLY A 142 -13.80 -5.81 6.19
C GLY A 142 -14.59 -4.51 6.29
N ILE A 143 -15.68 -4.38 5.54
CA ILE A 143 -16.59 -3.21 5.62
C ILE A 143 -17.22 -3.14 7.01
N GLY A 144 -17.75 -4.25 7.53
CA GLY A 144 -18.32 -4.30 8.87
C GLY A 144 -17.30 -3.93 9.95
N TRP A 145 -16.08 -4.42 9.79
CA TRP A 145 -14.99 -4.13 10.71
C TRP A 145 -14.51 -2.68 10.66
N SER A 146 -14.46 -2.06 9.48
CA SER A 146 -14.05 -0.68 9.29
C SER A 146 -15.07 0.34 9.82
N ALA A 147 -16.34 -0.03 9.88
CA ALA A 147 -17.38 0.86 10.39
C ALA A 147 -17.23 1.21 11.88
N ALA A 148 -16.59 0.33 12.65
CA ALA A 148 -16.34 0.51 14.07
C ALA A 148 -14.94 1.10 14.36
N ARG A 149 -14.18 1.52 13.32
CA ARG A 149 -12.77 1.90 13.45
C ARG A 149 -12.42 3.16 12.70
N PRO A 150 -11.44 3.93 13.20
CA PRO A 150 -10.96 5.11 12.48
C PRO A 150 -9.96 4.78 11.37
N TRP A 151 -9.63 3.50 11.14
CA TRP A 151 -8.67 3.09 10.12
C TRP A 151 -8.87 1.62 9.68
N TRP A 152 -8.51 1.32 8.43
CA TRP A 152 -8.52 -0.03 7.88
C TRP A 152 -7.37 -0.21 6.88
N LYS A 153 -6.54 -1.23 7.08
CA LYS A 153 -5.52 -1.64 6.13
C LYS A 153 -5.94 -2.92 5.44
N LEU A 154 -6.13 -2.84 4.11
CA LEU A 154 -6.44 -3.98 3.28
C LEU A 154 -5.15 -4.50 2.63
N VAL A 155 -4.84 -5.77 2.87
CA VAL A 155 -3.77 -6.49 2.20
C VAL A 155 -4.41 -7.61 1.39
N TYR A 156 -4.83 -7.27 0.19
CA TYR A 156 -5.54 -8.18 -0.70
C TYR A 156 -4.72 -8.39 -1.98
N PRO A 157 -4.71 -9.60 -2.57
CA PRO A 157 -4.06 -9.85 -3.85
C PRO A 157 -4.59 -8.94 -4.97
N CYS A 158 -3.83 -8.84 -6.07
CA CYS A 158 -4.32 -8.14 -7.26
C CYS A 158 -5.59 -8.82 -7.80
N GLY A 159 -6.55 -8.03 -8.30
CA GLY A 159 -7.81 -8.57 -8.83
C GLY A 159 -8.85 -8.99 -7.79
N SER A 160 -8.58 -8.89 -6.49
CA SER A 160 -9.50 -9.29 -5.40
C SER A 160 -10.58 -8.27 -5.05
N GLY A 161 -10.72 -7.18 -5.81
CA GLY A 161 -11.74 -6.15 -5.59
C GLY A 161 -11.46 -5.20 -4.44
N LYS A 162 -10.18 -4.86 -4.18
CA LYS A 162 -9.77 -3.85 -3.19
C LYS A 162 -10.51 -2.54 -3.33
N THR A 163 -10.59 -2.02 -4.55
CA THR A 163 -11.22 -0.72 -4.86
C THR A 163 -12.70 -0.74 -4.52
N LEU A 164 -13.43 -1.83 -4.86
CA LEU A 164 -14.83 -2.00 -4.48
C LEU A 164 -14.99 -1.98 -2.95
N ALA A 165 -14.22 -2.78 -2.23
CA ALA A 165 -14.28 -2.87 -0.77
C ALA A 165 -14.01 -1.52 -0.10
N ALA A 166 -12.96 -0.80 -0.54
CA ALA A 166 -12.60 0.51 -0.01
C ALA A 166 -13.66 1.58 -0.34
N THR A 167 -14.26 1.53 -1.54
CA THR A 167 -15.35 2.43 -1.93
C THR A 167 -16.57 2.21 -1.04
N MET A 168 -16.98 0.97 -0.83
CA MET A 168 -18.13 0.66 0.02
C MET A 168 -17.90 1.09 1.47
N ALA A 169 -16.73 0.80 2.04
CA ALA A 169 -16.36 1.26 3.37
C ALA A 169 -16.40 2.80 3.50
N ALA A 170 -15.91 3.49 2.46
CA ALA A 170 -15.94 4.96 2.44
C ALA A 170 -17.36 5.52 2.40
N LEU A 171 -18.27 4.90 1.67
CA LEU A 171 -19.66 5.35 1.56
C LEU A 171 -20.47 5.08 2.84
N VAL A 172 -20.08 4.13 3.66
CA VAL A 172 -20.69 3.90 4.98
C VAL A 172 -20.51 5.12 5.90
N VAL A 173 -19.37 5.81 5.81
CA VAL A 173 -19.08 7.01 6.59
C VAL A 173 -19.61 8.26 5.86
N PRO A 174 -20.46 9.09 6.49
CA PRO A 174 -20.99 10.29 5.84
C PRO A 174 -19.91 11.37 5.67
N GLY A 175 -20.05 12.17 4.61
CA GLY A 175 -19.19 13.33 4.31
C GLY A 175 -18.32 13.15 3.07
N THR A 176 -17.23 13.91 2.99
CA THR A 176 -16.34 13.99 1.83
C THR A 176 -15.37 12.83 1.80
N VAL A 177 -15.25 12.16 0.64
CA VAL A 177 -14.26 11.10 0.39
C VAL A 177 -13.13 11.64 -0.46
N VAL A 178 -11.90 11.48 0.01
CA VAL A 178 -10.69 11.77 -0.75
C VAL A 178 -9.91 10.47 -0.97
N VAL A 179 -9.51 10.23 -2.21
CA VAL A 179 -8.68 9.11 -2.63
C VAL A 179 -7.34 9.63 -3.12
N ILE A 180 -6.26 9.06 -2.61
CA ILE A 180 -4.90 9.29 -3.10
C ILE A 180 -4.46 8.02 -3.85
N ALA A 181 -4.31 8.11 -5.17
CA ALA A 181 -4.02 6.96 -6.02
C ALA A 181 -2.82 7.21 -6.94
N PRO A 182 -2.07 6.16 -7.35
CA PRO A 182 -1.10 6.27 -8.42
C PRO A 182 -1.73 6.85 -9.70
N ALA A 183 -0.93 7.55 -10.52
CA ALA A 183 -1.43 8.20 -11.74
C ALA A 183 -2.23 7.23 -12.64
N LYS A 184 -1.73 5.99 -12.79
CA LYS A 184 -2.34 4.93 -13.59
C LYS A 184 -3.63 4.35 -12.99
N ALA A 185 -3.82 4.43 -11.68
CA ALA A 185 -5.01 3.90 -11.00
C ALA A 185 -6.17 4.91 -10.94
N ARG A 186 -5.92 6.21 -11.18
CA ARG A 186 -6.96 7.25 -11.06
C ARG A 186 -8.15 7.02 -11.99
N ARG A 187 -7.91 6.50 -13.20
CA ARG A 187 -8.99 6.17 -14.15
C ARG A 187 -9.79 4.96 -13.66
N VAL A 188 -9.12 3.93 -13.16
CA VAL A 188 -9.77 2.74 -12.59
C VAL A 188 -10.67 3.13 -11.42
N TRP A 189 -10.21 4.03 -10.53
CA TRP A 189 -11.03 4.57 -9.45
C TRP A 189 -12.29 5.28 -9.97
N TRP A 190 -12.12 6.13 -10.97
CA TRP A 190 -13.23 6.88 -11.56
C TRP A 190 -14.26 5.93 -12.21
N ASP A 191 -13.80 4.97 -13.01
CA ASP A 191 -14.66 4.00 -13.69
C ASP A 191 -15.41 3.12 -12.69
N GLN A 192 -14.73 2.56 -11.68
CA GLN A 192 -15.34 1.67 -10.69
C GLN A 192 -16.32 2.39 -9.76
N VAL A 193 -16.04 3.61 -9.35
CA VAL A 193 -17.02 4.38 -8.55
C VAL A 193 -18.29 4.59 -9.35
N GLN A 194 -18.20 4.94 -10.62
CA GLN A 194 -19.38 5.07 -11.49
C GLN A 194 -20.08 3.74 -11.78
N GLU A 195 -19.32 2.64 -11.88
CA GLU A 195 -19.88 1.31 -12.11
C GLU A 195 -20.74 0.85 -10.94
N TYR A 196 -20.26 1.03 -9.71
CA TYR A 196 -20.89 0.45 -8.52
C TYR A 196 -21.80 1.43 -7.76
N THR A 197 -21.69 2.71 -8.03
CA THR A 197 -22.38 3.75 -7.26
C THR A 197 -23.13 4.73 -8.15
N ASN A 198 -23.99 5.53 -7.54
CA ASN A 198 -24.61 6.70 -8.16
C ASN A 198 -23.88 8.01 -7.76
N VAL A 199 -22.77 7.89 -7.04
CA VAL A 199 -21.91 9.01 -6.67
C VAL A 199 -21.07 9.41 -7.88
N ARG A 200 -21.04 10.70 -8.20
CA ARG A 200 -20.18 11.23 -9.26
C ARG A 200 -18.78 11.48 -8.72
N PRO A 201 -17.75 10.74 -9.15
CA PRO A 201 -16.36 11.04 -8.74
C PRO A 201 -15.78 12.19 -9.54
N TYR A 202 -14.83 12.92 -8.96
CA TYR A 202 -14.00 13.90 -9.63
C TYR A 202 -12.54 13.46 -9.63
N ARG A 203 -11.89 13.55 -10.78
CA ARG A 203 -10.48 13.20 -10.96
C ARG A 203 -9.67 14.48 -11.13
N VAL A 204 -8.87 14.83 -10.14
CA VAL A 204 -8.03 16.02 -10.20
C VAL A 204 -6.97 15.88 -11.31
N THR A 205 -7.01 16.78 -12.27
CA THR A 205 -6.05 16.85 -13.37
C THR A 205 -4.83 17.65 -12.91
N PRO A 206 -3.58 17.21 -13.17
CA PRO A 206 -2.39 17.98 -12.84
C PRO A 206 -2.39 19.35 -13.50
N THR A 207 -1.87 20.34 -12.79
CA THR A 207 -1.72 21.71 -13.32
C THR A 207 -0.97 21.69 -14.66
N GLY A 208 -1.54 22.35 -15.67
CA GLY A 208 -0.99 22.39 -17.04
C GLY A 208 -1.47 21.27 -17.99
N GLN A 209 -2.25 20.28 -17.49
CA GLN A 209 -2.86 19.23 -18.32
C GLN A 209 -4.36 19.43 -18.52
N MET A 210 -4.97 20.43 -17.89
CA MET A 210 -6.38 20.78 -18.12
C MET A 210 -6.58 21.33 -19.51
N ARG A 211 -7.58 20.80 -20.22
CA ARG A 211 -7.99 21.29 -21.53
C ARG A 211 -9.06 22.38 -21.36
N ARG A 212 -9.17 23.25 -22.36
CA ARG A 212 -10.24 24.25 -22.37
C ARG A 212 -11.61 23.57 -22.40
N GLY A 213 -12.41 23.82 -21.37
CA GLY A 213 -13.73 23.22 -21.21
C GLY A 213 -13.78 22.00 -20.28
N ASP A 214 -12.65 21.59 -19.70
CA ASP A 214 -12.66 20.61 -18.61
C ASP A 214 -13.25 21.25 -17.35
N GLU A 215 -14.07 20.49 -16.62
CA GLU A 215 -14.64 20.91 -15.34
C GLU A 215 -13.53 21.12 -14.30
N THR A 216 -13.57 22.22 -13.60
CA THR A 216 -12.64 22.52 -12.49
C THR A 216 -13.10 21.85 -11.20
N LEU A 217 -12.18 21.72 -10.22
CA LEU A 217 -12.54 21.22 -8.90
C LEU A 217 -13.60 22.12 -8.22
N GLU A 218 -13.49 23.41 -8.37
CA GLU A 218 -14.44 24.39 -7.80
C GLU A 218 -15.85 24.21 -8.39
N GLU A 219 -15.95 24.08 -9.72
CA GLU A 219 -17.23 23.83 -10.40
C GLU A 219 -17.86 22.51 -9.94
N TYR A 220 -17.07 21.46 -9.82
CA TYR A 220 -17.53 20.17 -9.29
C TYR A 220 -18.04 20.30 -7.84
N LEU A 221 -17.30 20.99 -6.97
CA LEU A 221 -17.68 21.17 -5.57
C LEU A 221 -18.98 21.99 -5.44
N TRP A 222 -19.09 23.05 -6.22
CA TRP A 222 -20.32 23.85 -6.29
C TRP A 222 -21.53 23.04 -6.75
N ASP A 223 -21.35 22.20 -7.78
CA ASP A 223 -22.40 21.32 -8.29
C ASP A 223 -22.82 20.29 -7.21
N CYS A 224 -21.87 19.68 -6.50
CA CYS A 224 -22.18 18.77 -5.40
C CYS A 224 -22.95 19.44 -4.27
N GLU A 225 -22.55 20.65 -3.88
CA GLU A 225 -23.21 21.43 -2.83
C GLU A 225 -24.62 21.84 -3.22
N SER A 226 -24.79 22.34 -4.45
CA SER A 226 -26.10 22.76 -4.96
C SER A 226 -27.12 21.64 -5.03
N LYS A 227 -26.66 20.41 -5.26
CA LYS A 227 -27.48 19.19 -5.35
C LYS A 227 -27.58 18.41 -4.04
N GLY A 228 -26.83 18.80 -3.02
CA GLY A 228 -26.75 18.05 -1.75
C GLY A 228 -26.18 16.63 -1.91
N VAL A 229 -25.31 16.40 -2.91
CA VAL A 229 -24.71 15.09 -3.17
C VAL A 229 -23.30 14.98 -2.59
N ARG A 230 -22.88 13.73 -2.36
CA ARG A 230 -21.57 13.42 -1.76
C ARG A 230 -20.42 13.85 -2.68
N LYS A 231 -19.41 14.45 -2.08
CA LYS A 231 -18.13 14.76 -2.73
C LYS A 231 -17.21 13.53 -2.70
N PHE A 232 -16.72 13.11 -3.87
CA PHE A 232 -15.77 12.00 -4.02
C PHE A 232 -14.64 12.43 -4.95
N VAL A 233 -13.46 12.72 -4.40
CA VAL A 233 -12.37 13.36 -5.14
C VAL A 233 -11.13 12.47 -5.18
N VAL A 234 -10.58 12.24 -6.38
CA VAL A 234 -9.41 11.38 -6.62
C VAL A 234 -8.20 12.23 -7.00
N PHE A 235 -7.21 12.26 -6.13
CA PHE A 235 -5.92 12.93 -6.36
C PHE A 235 -4.84 11.95 -6.81
N GLY A 236 -3.85 12.47 -7.54
CA GLY A 236 -2.65 11.73 -7.90
C GLY A 236 -1.65 11.70 -6.74
N ALA A 237 -1.11 10.53 -6.42
CA ALA A 237 -0.10 10.39 -5.37
C ALA A 237 1.18 11.20 -5.64
N GLN A 238 1.56 11.37 -6.92
CA GLN A 238 2.75 12.13 -7.31
C GLN A 238 2.56 13.64 -7.16
N SER A 239 1.35 14.13 -7.41
CA SER A 239 0.98 15.56 -7.30
C SER A 239 0.41 15.93 -5.93
N LEU A 240 0.38 15.00 -4.99
CA LEU A 240 -0.16 15.25 -3.65
C LEU A 240 0.49 16.45 -2.95
N PRO A 241 1.84 16.60 -2.97
CA PRO A 241 2.48 17.77 -2.35
C PRO A 241 2.02 19.12 -2.90
N ASP A 242 1.66 19.16 -4.18
CA ASP A 242 1.21 20.36 -4.86
C ASP A 242 -0.30 20.66 -4.61
N ASN A 243 -1.04 19.67 -4.10
CA ASN A 243 -2.49 19.76 -3.86
C ASN A 243 -2.87 19.70 -2.37
N MET A 244 -1.91 19.94 -1.47
CA MET A 244 -2.14 19.83 -0.02
C MET A 244 -3.25 20.75 0.48
N GLU A 245 -3.22 22.01 0.05
CA GLU A 245 -4.22 23.01 0.41
C GLU A 245 -5.62 22.58 -0.06
N ALA A 246 -5.75 22.17 -1.32
CA ALA A 246 -7.03 21.69 -1.85
C ALA A 246 -7.58 20.47 -1.10
N VAL A 247 -6.72 19.56 -0.64
CA VAL A 247 -7.15 18.42 0.18
C VAL A 247 -7.59 18.87 1.58
N GLN A 248 -6.90 19.84 2.18
CA GLN A 248 -7.24 20.36 3.50
C GLN A 248 -8.58 21.12 3.45
N ASP A 249 -8.80 21.95 2.43
CA ASP A 249 -10.03 22.72 2.23
C ASP A 249 -11.26 21.84 1.99
N LEU A 250 -11.06 20.62 1.48
CA LEU A 250 -12.13 19.63 1.32
C LEU A 250 -12.65 19.09 2.66
N GLU A 251 -11.92 19.26 3.76
CA GLU A 251 -12.23 18.71 5.08
C GLU A 251 -12.69 17.23 5.01
N PRO A 252 -11.86 16.33 4.43
CA PRO A 252 -12.28 14.96 4.16
C PRO A 252 -12.66 14.23 5.45
N THR A 253 -13.78 13.52 5.42
CA THR A 253 -14.17 12.61 6.52
C THR A 253 -13.61 11.22 6.30
N VAL A 254 -13.35 10.85 5.05
CA VAL A 254 -12.72 9.59 4.66
C VAL A 254 -11.52 9.86 3.76
N LEU A 255 -10.41 9.23 4.09
CA LEU A 255 -9.20 9.21 3.28
C LEU A 255 -8.87 7.78 2.86
N ILE A 256 -8.75 7.56 1.55
CA ILE A 256 -8.27 6.29 1.00
C ILE A 256 -6.88 6.51 0.40
N ILE A 257 -5.91 5.65 0.72
CA ILE A 257 -4.57 5.66 0.14
C ILE A 257 -4.37 4.34 -0.60
N ASP A 258 -4.34 4.43 -1.91
CA ASP A 258 -4.07 3.29 -2.79
C ASP A 258 -2.56 3.08 -2.97
N GLU A 259 -2.15 1.82 -3.10
CA GLU A 259 -0.76 1.39 -3.11
C GLU A 259 0.05 1.99 -1.94
N LEU A 260 -0.50 1.81 -0.75
CA LEU A 260 0.03 2.40 0.50
C LEU A 260 1.52 2.13 0.71
N HIS A 261 2.04 0.98 0.24
CA HIS A 261 3.45 0.62 0.33
C HIS A 261 4.39 1.65 -0.34
N THR A 262 3.88 2.45 -1.29
CA THR A 262 4.69 3.43 -2.02
C THR A 262 4.98 4.72 -1.21
N PHE A 263 4.33 4.90 -0.06
CA PHE A 263 4.46 6.11 0.77
C PHE A 263 5.50 6.00 1.90
N GLY A 264 6.12 4.84 2.06
CA GLY A 264 7.06 4.61 3.15
C GLY A 264 8.49 5.08 2.87
N GLN A 265 8.93 6.19 3.49
CA GLN A 265 10.35 6.53 3.64
C GLN A 265 10.63 7.19 5.01
N PRO A 266 10.73 6.42 6.08
CA PRO A 266 10.86 6.96 7.44
C PRO A 266 12.18 7.69 7.73
N LYS A 267 13.22 7.51 6.92
CA LYS A 267 14.56 8.09 7.15
C LYS A 267 14.63 9.62 7.23
N ARG A 268 13.57 10.31 6.80
CA ARG A 268 13.52 11.78 6.77
C ARG A 268 12.72 12.41 7.91
N TRP A 269 12.20 11.60 8.82
CA TRP A 269 11.38 12.07 9.92
C TRP A 269 12.15 12.05 11.24
N LYS A 270 12.11 13.17 11.92
CA LYS A 270 12.58 13.27 13.31
C LYS A 270 11.32 13.38 14.17
N ALA A 271 11.09 12.37 15.00
CA ALA A 271 10.07 12.48 16.03
C ALA A 271 10.48 13.55 17.04
N ILE A 272 9.63 14.52 17.25
CA ILE A 272 9.76 15.53 18.30
C ILE A 272 8.66 15.22 19.31
N PHE A 273 9.06 15.11 20.57
CA PHE A 273 8.14 15.00 21.67
C PHE A 273 7.97 16.40 22.27
N ASP A 274 6.75 16.88 22.35
CA ASP A 274 6.47 18.10 23.07
C ASP A 274 6.49 17.89 24.58
N SER A 275 6.34 18.98 25.35
CA SER A 275 6.33 18.94 26.81
C SER A 275 5.17 18.12 27.41
N GLU A 276 4.16 17.79 26.61
CA GLU A 276 3.00 16.99 26.99
C GLU A 276 3.13 15.54 26.52
N GLY A 277 4.23 15.19 25.83
CA GLY A 277 4.51 13.84 25.33
C GLY A 277 3.77 13.51 24.02
N ALA A 278 3.10 14.46 23.40
CA ALA A 278 2.55 14.28 22.08
C ALA A 278 3.68 14.21 21.02
N VAL A 279 3.58 13.25 20.12
CA VAL A 279 4.58 13.03 19.08
C VAL A 279 4.22 13.88 17.88
N SER A 280 5.06 14.88 17.58
CA SER A 280 5.06 15.57 16.30
C SER A 280 6.26 15.12 15.47
N PHE A 281 6.16 15.24 14.15
CA PHE A 281 7.26 14.91 13.25
C PHE A 281 7.73 16.17 12.55
N GLU A 282 8.96 16.56 12.84
CA GLU A 282 9.57 17.69 12.16
C GLU A 282 10.18 17.27 10.83
N LYS A 283 9.89 18.04 9.78
CA LYS A 283 10.57 17.94 8.49
C LYS A 283 12.06 18.16 8.69
N ARG A 284 12.92 17.18 8.36
CA ARG A 284 14.33 17.48 8.14
C ARG A 284 14.40 18.36 6.88
N ARG A 285 14.54 19.64 7.06
CA ARG A 285 14.98 20.56 6.00
C ARG A 285 16.40 20.18 5.60
N THR A 286 16.54 19.42 4.53
CA THR A 286 17.82 19.35 3.82
C THR A 286 17.90 20.61 2.97
N ALA A 287 18.99 21.35 3.07
CA ALA A 287 19.20 22.65 2.43
C ALA A 287 19.09 22.66 0.89
N THR A 288 18.85 21.53 0.25
CA THR A 288 18.82 21.35 -1.21
C THR A 288 17.49 20.85 -1.78
N ASN A 289 16.46 20.55 -0.98
CA ASN A 289 15.20 20.04 -1.50
C ASN A 289 14.00 20.63 -0.77
N THR A 290 13.48 21.73 -1.31
CA THR A 290 12.30 22.45 -0.81
C THR A 290 10.97 21.78 -1.14
N ARG A 291 10.98 20.68 -1.93
CA ARG A 291 9.77 19.92 -2.26
C ARG A 291 9.44 18.97 -1.12
N GLU A 292 8.23 19.08 -0.60
CA GLU A 292 7.64 18.06 0.26
C GLU A 292 7.62 16.74 -0.48
N THR A 293 8.09 15.69 0.19
CA THR A 293 7.92 14.36 -0.41
C THR A 293 6.46 13.94 -0.23
N ARG A 294 5.92 13.18 -1.18
CA ARG A 294 4.54 12.65 -1.10
C ARG A 294 4.24 11.93 0.22
N ALA A 295 5.26 11.30 0.83
CA ALA A 295 5.11 10.62 2.11
C ALA A 295 4.86 11.60 3.26
N VAL A 296 5.54 12.76 3.28
CA VAL A 296 5.31 13.82 4.28
C VAL A 296 3.93 14.43 4.08
N ALA A 297 3.57 14.73 2.82
CA ALA A 297 2.24 15.24 2.49
C ALA A 297 1.13 14.26 2.94
N ALA A 298 1.30 12.96 2.69
CA ALA A 298 0.36 11.95 3.16
C ALA A 298 0.25 11.92 4.68
N MET A 299 1.35 12.08 5.43
CA MET A 299 1.30 12.14 6.89
C MET A 299 0.52 13.35 7.40
N ASP A 300 0.73 14.52 6.81
CA ASP A 300 0.03 15.72 7.21
C ASP A 300 -1.48 15.56 6.97
N ILE A 301 -1.87 14.99 5.82
CA ILE A 301 -3.29 14.73 5.52
C ILE A 301 -3.89 13.68 6.45
N THR A 302 -3.18 12.62 6.77
CA THR A 302 -3.72 11.55 7.65
C THR A 302 -3.98 12.01 9.08
N ARG A 303 -3.49 13.21 9.45
CA ARG A 303 -3.69 13.84 10.77
C ARG A 303 -4.77 14.91 10.78
N LEU A 304 -5.48 15.11 9.69
CA LEU A 304 -6.59 16.07 9.65
C LEU A 304 -7.66 15.69 10.69
N PRO A 305 -8.13 16.63 11.50
CA PRO A 305 -9.11 16.37 12.55
C PRO A 305 -10.49 15.99 11.99
N SER A 306 -10.78 16.33 10.74
CA SER A 306 -12.02 15.96 10.04
C SER A 306 -12.14 14.46 9.76
N LEU A 307 -11.02 13.74 9.71
CA LEU A 307 -10.99 12.33 9.32
C LEU A 307 -11.60 11.41 10.38
N LYS A 308 -12.64 10.71 9.96
CA LYS A 308 -13.31 9.64 10.73
C LYS A 308 -12.81 8.26 10.33
N LEU A 309 -12.43 8.07 9.06
CA LEU A 309 -11.92 6.79 8.54
C LEU A 309 -10.72 7.01 7.62
N ARG A 310 -9.67 6.23 7.82
CA ARG A 310 -8.50 6.11 6.95
C ARG A 310 -8.43 4.70 6.41
N VAL A 311 -8.41 4.56 5.09
CA VAL A 311 -8.30 3.26 4.42
C VAL A 311 -7.00 3.22 3.64
N GLY A 312 -6.16 2.24 3.93
CA GLY A 312 -4.94 2.00 3.17
C GLY A 312 -5.00 0.64 2.48
N MET A 313 -4.68 0.59 1.22
CA MET A 313 -4.75 -0.65 0.46
C MET A 313 -3.46 -0.94 -0.30
N THR A 314 -3.10 -2.22 -0.34
CA THR A 314 -1.95 -2.72 -1.10
C THR A 314 -2.07 -4.22 -1.35
N ALA A 315 -1.47 -4.70 -2.43
CA ALA A 315 -1.28 -6.14 -2.65
C ALA A 315 0.06 -6.62 -2.06
N THR A 316 1.03 -5.73 -1.92
CA THR A 316 2.42 -6.02 -1.55
C THR A 316 2.84 -5.16 -0.35
N PRO A 317 2.49 -5.56 0.88
CA PRO A 317 2.82 -4.77 2.07
C PRO A 317 4.33 -4.64 2.30
N LEU A 318 5.10 -5.60 1.79
CA LEU A 318 6.57 -5.67 1.86
C LEU A 318 7.14 -5.80 0.44
N ASP A 319 7.04 -4.74 -0.37
CA ASP A 319 7.49 -4.73 -1.79
C ASP A 319 8.96 -5.08 -2.00
N ASP A 320 9.83 -4.74 -1.04
CA ASP A 320 11.25 -5.09 -1.05
C ASP A 320 11.60 -6.28 -0.11
N GLY A 321 10.59 -6.99 0.41
CA GLY A 321 10.75 -8.07 1.38
C GLY A 321 11.27 -7.61 2.75
N ARG A 322 11.28 -6.29 3.02
CA ARG A 322 11.89 -5.71 4.22
C ARG A 322 10.87 -5.04 5.12
N PRO A 323 10.94 -5.28 6.44
CA PRO A 323 9.93 -4.79 7.38
C PRO A 323 9.88 -3.26 7.52
N ARG A 324 10.97 -2.56 7.20
CA ARG A 324 11.11 -1.11 7.42
C ARG A 324 9.97 -0.25 6.88
N ARG A 325 9.34 -0.67 5.77
CA ARG A 325 8.24 0.07 5.17
C ARG A 325 6.89 -0.18 5.83
N LEU A 326 6.76 -1.28 6.55
CA LEU A 326 5.52 -1.61 7.23
C LEU A 326 5.18 -0.60 8.32
N TRP A 327 6.19 -0.14 9.07
CA TRP A 327 5.98 0.85 10.12
C TRP A 327 5.30 2.12 9.59
N SER A 328 5.82 2.69 8.51
CA SER A 328 5.26 3.92 7.94
C SER A 328 3.86 3.73 7.38
N GLN A 329 3.55 2.56 6.79
CA GLN A 329 2.20 2.25 6.32
C GLN A 329 1.20 2.22 7.48
N LEU A 330 1.58 1.63 8.61
CA LEU A 330 0.73 1.56 9.79
C LEU A 330 0.61 2.91 10.48
N ASP A 331 1.69 3.68 10.57
CA ASP A 331 1.68 5.02 11.17
C ASP A 331 0.85 6.04 10.35
N LEU A 332 0.81 5.90 9.02
CA LEU A 332 -0.06 6.71 8.17
C LEU A 332 -1.55 6.49 8.49
N LEU A 333 -1.96 5.25 8.73
CA LEU A 333 -3.35 4.92 8.97
C LEU A 333 -3.77 5.16 10.43
N SER A 334 -2.91 4.76 11.35
CA SER A 334 -3.12 4.90 12.79
C SER A 334 -1.86 5.51 13.42
N PRO A 335 -1.74 6.83 13.45
CA PRO A 335 -0.58 7.50 14.00
C PRO A 335 -0.25 7.02 15.42
N GLY A 336 0.98 6.49 15.60
CA GLY A 336 1.41 5.87 16.84
C GLY A 336 0.77 4.51 17.17
N GLY A 337 -0.14 4.00 16.33
CA GLY A 337 -0.90 2.77 16.60
C GLY A 337 -0.06 1.49 16.65
N PHE A 338 1.14 1.50 16.08
CA PHE A 338 2.08 0.38 16.23
C PHE A 338 2.80 0.39 17.59
N GLY A 339 2.64 1.44 18.37
CA GLY A 339 3.13 1.51 19.75
C GLY A 339 4.62 1.75 19.90
N MET A 340 5.35 2.04 18.81
CA MET A 340 6.77 2.37 18.88
C MET A 340 7.19 3.33 17.79
N GLY A 341 8.14 4.21 18.12
CA GLY A 341 8.78 5.06 17.13
C GLY A 341 9.62 4.23 16.15
N TYR A 342 9.86 4.80 14.96
CA TYR A 342 10.61 4.11 13.90
C TYR A 342 11.97 3.55 14.35
N HIS A 343 12.69 4.28 15.17
CA HIS A 343 14.01 3.84 15.66
C HIS A 343 13.93 2.53 16.46
N SER A 344 12.96 2.42 17.36
CA SER A 344 12.73 1.20 18.15
C SER A 344 12.24 0.06 17.26
N PHE A 345 11.37 0.35 16.30
CA PHE A 345 10.92 -0.60 15.29
C PHE A 345 12.09 -1.13 14.46
N ALA A 346 12.94 -0.23 13.95
CA ALA A 346 14.08 -0.60 13.13
C ALA A 346 15.07 -1.48 13.89
N LYS A 347 15.37 -1.16 15.16
CA LYS A 347 16.23 -1.99 16.00
C LYS A 347 15.64 -3.39 16.23
N ARG A 348 14.30 -3.49 16.41
CA ARG A 348 13.67 -4.76 16.74
C ARG A 348 13.40 -5.63 15.52
N TYR A 349 12.97 -5.03 14.40
CA TYR A 349 12.47 -5.79 13.25
C TYR A 349 13.31 -5.66 11.98
N CYS A 350 14.21 -4.67 11.90
CA CYS A 350 15.01 -4.44 10.72
C CYS A 350 16.50 -4.78 10.92
N ASP A 351 16.87 -5.46 12.01
CA ASP A 351 18.29 -5.71 12.38
C ASP A 351 19.13 -4.44 12.23
N ALA A 352 18.58 -3.31 12.69
CA ALA A 352 19.18 -2.02 12.44
C ALA A 352 20.46 -1.83 13.24
N LYS A 353 21.52 -1.40 12.55
CA LYS A 353 22.86 -1.14 13.09
C LYS A 353 23.24 0.31 12.81
N GLU A 354 24.17 0.81 13.59
CA GLU A 354 24.79 2.11 13.34
C GLU A 354 25.66 2.00 12.08
N GLY A 355 25.38 2.83 11.08
CA GLY A 355 26.13 2.82 9.83
C GLY A 355 27.40 3.65 9.92
N ASP A 356 28.37 3.38 9.06
CA ASP A 356 29.71 3.98 9.02
C ASP A 356 29.73 5.52 8.94
N HIS A 357 28.59 6.14 8.63
CA HIS A 357 28.44 7.61 8.49
C HIS A 357 27.42 8.21 9.47
N GLY A 358 27.23 7.59 10.64
CA GLY A 358 26.31 8.09 11.68
C GLY A 358 24.83 8.00 11.33
N GLY A 359 24.46 7.18 10.33
CA GLY A 359 23.08 6.84 9.97
C GLY A 359 22.70 5.47 10.49
N ILE A 360 21.43 5.10 10.35
CA ILE A 360 20.95 3.76 10.68
C ILE A 360 20.88 2.92 9.40
N GLU A 361 21.55 1.78 9.40
CA GLU A 361 21.34 0.73 8.41
C GLU A 361 20.18 -0.18 8.87
N ASP A 362 19.04 -0.07 8.17
CA ASP A 362 17.77 -0.70 8.50
C ASP A 362 17.28 -1.67 7.41
N ARG A 363 18.23 -2.25 6.68
CA ARG A 363 17.93 -3.11 5.53
C ARG A 363 17.78 -4.58 5.85
N GLY A 364 18.02 -4.96 7.12
CA GLY A 364 17.86 -6.32 7.59
C GLY A 364 16.43 -6.67 7.97
N SER A 365 16.28 -7.87 8.54
CA SER A 365 15.02 -8.37 9.11
C SER A 365 15.30 -9.20 10.35
N SER A 366 14.52 -9.03 11.39
CA SER A 366 14.60 -9.76 12.66
C SER A 366 13.22 -9.86 13.30
N ASN A 367 13.02 -10.86 14.16
CA ASN A 367 11.76 -11.08 14.88
C ASN A 367 10.51 -11.05 13.98
N ILE A 368 10.59 -11.67 12.80
CA ILE A 368 9.55 -11.61 11.77
C ILE A 368 8.24 -12.24 12.23
N ASP A 369 8.30 -13.38 12.93
CA ASP A 369 7.09 -14.06 13.45
C ASP A 369 6.32 -13.15 14.43
N GLU A 370 7.05 -12.45 15.31
CA GLU A 370 6.45 -11.47 16.19
C GLU A 370 5.85 -10.30 15.41
N LEU A 371 6.56 -9.80 14.39
CA LEU A 371 6.08 -8.72 13.55
C LEU A 371 4.80 -9.12 12.81
N GLN A 372 4.74 -10.33 12.27
CA GLN A 372 3.55 -10.85 11.61
C GLN A 372 2.38 -10.97 12.58
N ALA A 373 2.60 -11.55 13.77
CA ALA A 373 1.58 -11.64 14.79
C ALA A 373 1.03 -10.27 15.19
N ARG A 374 1.88 -9.25 15.33
CA ARG A 374 1.45 -7.88 15.61
C ARG A 374 0.74 -7.21 14.45
N ALA A 375 1.25 -7.37 13.23
CA ALA A 375 0.68 -6.76 12.05
C ALA A 375 -0.71 -7.33 11.71
N SER A 376 -0.95 -8.61 11.96
CA SER A 376 -2.25 -9.26 11.72
C SER A 376 -3.42 -8.60 12.46
N TYR A 377 -3.16 -7.98 13.61
CA TYR A 377 -4.20 -7.23 14.34
C TYR A 377 -4.51 -5.85 13.74
N LEU A 378 -3.59 -5.31 12.94
CA LEU A 378 -3.68 -3.96 12.38
C LEU A 378 -4.14 -3.96 10.93
N MET A 379 -4.22 -5.12 10.28
CA MET A 379 -4.57 -5.25 8.88
C MET A 379 -5.43 -6.49 8.63
N GLN A 380 -6.28 -6.39 7.65
CA GLN A 380 -6.96 -7.55 7.08
C GLN A 380 -6.12 -8.07 5.92
N GLU A 381 -5.58 -9.25 6.06
CA GLU A 381 -4.89 -9.96 5.00
C GLU A 381 -5.82 -11.04 4.43
N VAL A 382 -5.91 -11.08 3.12
CA VAL A 382 -6.65 -12.10 2.37
C VAL A 382 -5.66 -12.86 1.51
N THR A 383 -5.67 -14.18 1.63
CA THR A 383 -4.76 -15.03 0.87
C THR A 383 -5.19 -15.13 -0.59
N HIS A 384 -4.26 -15.50 -1.46
CA HIS A 384 -4.57 -15.75 -2.88
C HIS A 384 -5.60 -16.87 -3.04
N THR A 385 -5.52 -17.91 -2.23
CA THR A 385 -6.49 -19.02 -2.24
C THR A 385 -7.89 -18.57 -1.81
N GLU A 386 -7.98 -17.71 -0.81
CA GLU A 386 -9.25 -17.18 -0.32
C GLU A 386 -9.93 -16.26 -1.36
N SER A 387 -9.14 -15.44 -2.03
CA SER A 387 -9.68 -14.49 -3.02
C SER A 387 -9.91 -15.08 -4.40
N HIS A 388 -9.10 -16.05 -4.82
CA HIS A 388 -9.04 -16.59 -6.18
C HIS A 388 -9.10 -18.11 -6.24
N GLY A 389 -9.59 -18.77 -5.18
CA GLY A 389 -9.61 -20.24 -5.10
C GLY A 389 -10.39 -20.96 -6.20
N GLN A 390 -11.20 -20.22 -6.97
CA GLN A 390 -11.93 -20.74 -8.13
C GLN A 390 -11.21 -20.51 -9.46
N LEU A 391 -10.14 -19.72 -9.49
CA LEU A 391 -9.38 -19.48 -10.71
C LEU A 391 -8.50 -20.70 -11.04
N PRO A 392 -8.29 -20.97 -12.33
CA PRO A 392 -7.32 -21.99 -12.75
C PRO A 392 -5.94 -21.71 -12.14
N ALA A 393 -5.24 -22.76 -11.76
CA ALA A 393 -3.88 -22.63 -11.25
C ALA A 393 -2.98 -21.97 -12.29
N THR A 394 -2.29 -20.90 -11.90
CA THR A 394 -1.28 -20.27 -12.73
C THR A 394 -0.09 -21.22 -12.87
N ARG A 395 0.25 -21.60 -14.10
CA ARG A 395 1.43 -22.39 -14.37
C ARG A 395 2.61 -21.49 -14.63
N VAL A 396 3.58 -21.49 -13.72
CA VAL A 396 4.85 -20.77 -13.90
C VAL A 396 5.88 -21.75 -14.47
N GLN A 397 6.49 -21.38 -15.59
CA GLN A 397 7.55 -22.16 -16.22
C GLN A 397 8.79 -21.31 -16.38
N VAL A 398 9.90 -21.77 -15.81
CA VAL A 398 11.21 -21.14 -16.02
C VAL A 398 11.93 -21.88 -17.14
N LEU A 399 12.19 -21.19 -18.23
CA LEU A 399 12.87 -21.73 -19.39
C LEU A 399 14.35 -21.35 -19.33
N TRP A 400 15.20 -22.34 -19.18
CA TRP A 400 16.65 -22.17 -19.17
C TRP A 400 17.22 -22.30 -20.57
N LEU A 401 17.93 -21.28 -21.01
CA LEU A 401 18.62 -21.29 -22.31
C LEU A 401 20.11 -21.54 -22.08
N GLU A 402 20.61 -22.61 -22.66
CA GLU A 402 22.05 -22.84 -22.73
C GLU A 402 22.68 -21.86 -23.73
N VAL A 403 23.52 -20.99 -23.24
CA VAL A 403 24.21 -20.00 -24.05
C VAL A 403 25.71 -20.24 -23.98
N SER A 404 26.27 -20.73 -25.06
CA SER A 404 27.72 -20.92 -25.17
C SER A 404 28.45 -19.56 -25.28
N ASP A 405 29.50 -19.38 -24.50
CA ASP A 405 30.38 -18.21 -24.58
C ASP A 405 31.06 -18.06 -25.94
N GLN A 406 31.20 -19.17 -26.70
CA GLN A 406 31.76 -19.17 -28.04
C GLN A 406 30.91 -18.36 -29.02
N ASN A 407 29.59 -18.31 -28.84
CA ASN A 407 28.63 -17.59 -29.67
C ASN A 407 28.38 -16.14 -29.23
N ARG A 408 29.17 -15.62 -28.31
CA ARG A 408 29.01 -14.25 -27.85
C ARG A 408 29.47 -13.28 -28.95
N PRO A 409 28.61 -12.36 -29.48
CA PRO A 409 29.00 -11.41 -30.51
C PRO A 409 30.22 -10.60 -30.06
N ALA A 410 31.21 -10.42 -30.95
CA ALA A 410 32.45 -9.74 -30.61
C ALA A 410 32.25 -8.29 -30.15
N ALA A 411 31.18 -7.63 -30.65
CA ALA A 411 30.80 -6.29 -30.22
C ALA A 411 30.44 -6.25 -28.73
N PHE A 412 29.62 -7.19 -28.25
CA PHE A 412 29.24 -7.28 -26.83
C PHE A 412 30.41 -7.64 -25.97
N LYS A 413 31.26 -8.58 -26.39
CA LYS A 413 32.49 -8.93 -25.63
C LYS A 413 33.34 -7.68 -25.37
N ARG A 414 33.48 -6.81 -26.37
CA ARG A 414 34.26 -5.56 -26.24
C ARG A 414 33.60 -4.55 -25.29
N VAL A 415 32.27 -4.37 -25.38
CA VAL A 415 31.50 -3.44 -24.52
C VAL A 415 31.57 -3.87 -23.08
N ILE A 416 31.31 -5.15 -22.81
CA ILE A 416 31.34 -5.72 -21.46
C ILE A 416 32.74 -5.64 -20.87
N ALA A 417 33.77 -6.09 -21.60
CA ALA A 417 35.16 -6.04 -21.13
C ALA A 417 35.63 -4.60 -20.85
N LYS A 418 35.19 -3.62 -21.64
CA LYS A 418 35.46 -2.21 -21.37
C LYS A 418 34.78 -1.72 -20.10
N ALA A 419 33.49 -2.00 -19.94
CA ALA A 419 32.71 -1.58 -18.77
C ALA A 419 33.21 -2.23 -17.47
N GLU A 420 33.54 -3.53 -17.51
CA GLU A 420 34.15 -4.24 -16.38
C GLU A 420 35.53 -3.67 -16.02
N LYS A 421 36.36 -3.37 -17.00
CA LYS A 421 37.67 -2.77 -16.78
C LYS A 421 37.58 -1.37 -16.15
N GLU A 422 36.62 -0.57 -16.60
CA GLU A 422 36.34 0.74 -16.01
C GLU A 422 35.79 0.60 -14.58
N ALA A 423 34.84 -0.31 -14.33
CA ALA A 423 34.31 -0.58 -12.99
C ALA A 423 35.36 -1.06 -12.00
N ILE A 424 36.31 -1.89 -12.43
CA ILE A 424 37.44 -2.33 -11.60
C ILE A 424 38.37 -1.15 -11.30
N LYS A 425 38.62 -0.29 -12.31
CA LYS A 425 39.55 0.85 -12.16
C LYS A 425 39.03 1.95 -11.26
N THR A 426 37.73 2.25 -11.36
CA THR A 426 37.10 3.38 -10.65
C THR A 426 36.47 2.96 -9.33
N GLY A 427 36.06 1.70 -9.21
CA GLY A 427 35.36 1.16 -8.05
C GLY A 427 33.99 1.82 -7.78
N THR A 428 33.54 2.73 -8.65
CA THR A 428 32.32 3.49 -8.46
C THR A 428 31.08 2.63 -8.72
N LEU A 429 29.99 2.95 -8.02
CA LEU A 429 28.70 2.27 -8.21
C LEU A 429 28.18 2.44 -9.64
N PHE A 430 28.38 3.63 -10.22
CA PHE A 430 27.96 3.97 -11.57
C PHE A 430 28.59 3.09 -12.65
N ASP A 431 29.87 2.78 -12.55
CA ASP A 431 30.55 1.92 -13.52
C ASP A 431 30.16 0.44 -13.36
N LYS A 432 29.87 0.00 -12.13
CA LYS A 432 29.30 -1.33 -11.86
C LYS A 432 27.90 -1.48 -12.47
N GLU A 433 27.07 -0.46 -12.37
CA GLU A 433 25.73 -0.43 -12.98
C GLU A 433 25.82 -0.49 -14.51
N ARG A 434 26.75 0.23 -15.14
CA ARG A 434 27.01 0.17 -16.58
C ARG A 434 27.44 -1.21 -17.06
N ALA A 435 28.34 -1.86 -16.34
CA ALA A 435 28.78 -3.22 -16.67
C ALA A 435 27.63 -4.20 -16.60
N LEU A 436 26.79 -4.08 -15.58
CA LEU A 436 25.61 -4.90 -15.39
C LEU A 436 24.57 -4.64 -16.50
N GLU A 437 24.33 -3.40 -16.85
CA GLU A 437 23.44 -3.01 -17.94
C GLU A 437 23.88 -3.61 -19.30
N ALA A 438 25.18 -3.56 -19.60
CA ALA A 438 25.72 -4.18 -20.80
C ALA A 438 25.49 -5.70 -20.85
N ASN A 439 25.66 -6.39 -19.71
CA ASN A 439 25.35 -7.83 -19.60
C ASN A 439 23.88 -8.13 -19.82
N LEU A 440 22.99 -7.29 -19.31
CA LEU A 440 21.53 -7.45 -19.50
C LEU A 440 21.12 -7.24 -20.95
N MET A 441 21.71 -6.26 -21.64
CA MET A 441 21.46 -6.04 -23.07
C MET A 441 21.85 -7.25 -23.91
N GLU A 442 22.98 -7.84 -23.61
CA GLU A 442 23.43 -9.05 -24.30
C GLU A 442 22.48 -10.21 -24.01
N ALA A 443 22.12 -10.44 -22.75
CA ALA A 443 21.19 -11.51 -22.35
C ALA A 443 19.83 -11.35 -23.06
N ALA A 444 19.29 -10.13 -23.13
CA ALA A 444 18.05 -9.85 -23.87
C ALA A 444 18.19 -10.19 -25.36
N SER A 445 19.30 -9.81 -25.99
CA SER A 445 19.56 -10.10 -27.41
C SER A 445 19.61 -11.60 -27.71
N ARG A 446 20.21 -12.39 -26.82
CA ARG A 446 20.34 -13.86 -26.98
C ARG A 446 19.04 -14.62 -26.82
N LYS A 447 18.15 -14.14 -25.96
CA LYS A 447 16.84 -14.75 -25.72
C LYS A 447 15.84 -14.49 -26.83
N ARG A 448 16.11 -13.53 -27.71
CA ARG A 448 15.12 -12.93 -28.61
C ARG A 448 14.41 -13.95 -29.51
N SER A 449 15.14 -14.80 -30.21
CA SER A 449 14.55 -15.80 -31.10
C SER A 449 13.65 -16.78 -30.38
N PHE A 450 14.04 -17.15 -29.16
CA PHE A 450 13.30 -18.07 -28.33
C PHE A 450 12.00 -17.44 -27.79
N VAL A 451 12.09 -16.24 -27.24
CA VAL A 451 10.92 -15.51 -26.72
C VAL A 451 9.91 -15.21 -27.83
N VAL A 452 10.40 -14.86 -29.03
CA VAL A 452 9.53 -14.68 -30.20
C VAL A 452 8.83 -15.97 -30.58
N ALA A 453 9.54 -17.12 -30.55
CA ALA A 453 8.93 -18.41 -30.85
C ALA A 453 7.82 -18.79 -29.85
N GLU A 454 8.07 -18.60 -28.56
CA GLU A 454 7.07 -18.84 -27.49
C GLU A 454 5.83 -17.92 -27.66
N ALA A 455 6.06 -16.64 -27.94
CA ALA A 455 4.97 -15.71 -28.19
C ALA A 455 4.13 -16.10 -29.40
N LEU A 456 4.78 -16.50 -30.50
CA LEU A 456 4.08 -16.97 -31.70
C LEU A 456 3.29 -18.25 -31.46
N GLU A 457 3.81 -19.18 -30.65
CA GLU A 457 3.09 -20.39 -30.28
C GLU A 457 1.81 -20.05 -29.51
N GLY A 458 1.90 -19.16 -28.51
CA GLY A 458 0.72 -18.67 -27.79
C GLY A 458 -0.32 -18.02 -28.72
N LEU A 459 0.12 -17.21 -29.67
CA LEU A 459 -0.76 -16.57 -30.64
C LEU A 459 -1.40 -17.57 -31.61
N ARG A 460 -0.65 -18.57 -32.11
CA ARG A 460 -1.19 -19.64 -32.96
C ARG A 460 -2.25 -20.47 -32.24
N GLY A 461 -2.12 -20.61 -30.92
CA GLY A 461 -3.15 -21.21 -30.08
C GLY A 461 -4.42 -20.37 -29.94
N GLY A 462 -4.51 -19.21 -30.61
CA GLY A 462 -5.64 -18.29 -30.50
C GLY A 462 -5.62 -17.40 -29.25
N GLY A 463 -4.54 -17.46 -28.47
CA GLY A 463 -4.41 -16.76 -27.20
C GLY A 463 -3.97 -15.30 -27.31
N LYS A 464 -4.21 -14.55 -26.25
CA LYS A 464 -3.65 -13.21 -26.05
C LYS A 464 -2.33 -13.31 -25.30
N VAL A 465 -1.32 -12.58 -25.75
CA VAL A 465 0.04 -12.63 -25.19
C VAL A 465 0.46 -11.28 -24.65
N VAL A 466 1.02 -11.26 -23.44
CA VAL A 466 1.71 -10.09 -22.91
C VAL A 466 3.20 -10.41 -22.80
N LEU A 467 4.04 -9.57 -23.39
CA LEU A 467 5.49 -9.69 -23.34
C LEU A 467 6.07 -8.56 -22.50
N PHE A 468 6.56 -8.87 -21.31
CA PHE A 468 7.17 -7.90 -20.41
C PHE A 468 8.68 -7.76 -20.67
N THR A 469 9.11 -6.50 -20.77
CA THR A 469 10.51 -6.09 -20.90
C THR A 469 10.91 -5.18 -19.75
N ALA A 470 12.23 -5.02 -19.51
CA ALA A 470 12.70 -4.19 -18.40
C ALA A 470 12.91 -2.72 -18.80
N ARG A 471 13.33 -2.44 -20.02
CA ARG A 471 13.75 -1.10 -20.47
C ARG A 471 12.92 -0.63 -21.66
N ARG A 472 12.85 0.72 -21.82
CA ARG A 472 12.13 1.36 -22.94
C ARG A 472 12.65 0.89 -24.31
N GLN A 473 13.98 0.94 -24.51
CA GLN A 473 14.59 0.53 -25.76
C GLN A 473 14.34 -0.95 -26.08
N ASP A 474 14.37 -1.81 -25.06
CA ASP A 474 14.03 -3.22 -25.26
C ASP A 474 12.58 -3.39 -25.73
N CYS A 475 11.66 -2.59 -25.18
CA CYS A 475 10.25 -2.65 -25.56
C CYS A 475 10.07 -2.32 -27.06
N GLU A 476 10.70 -1.26 -27.54
CA GLU A 476 10.67 -0.86 -28.95
C GLU A 476 11.31 -1.92 -29.85
N ASP A 477 12.51 -2.41 -29.50
CA ASP A 477 13.22 -3.44 -30.23
C ASP A 477 12.41 -4.73 -30.34
N TRP A 478 11.84 -5.18 -29.20
CA TRP A 478 11.03 -6.40 -29.17
C TRP A 478 9.74 -6.26 -29.96
N ALA A 479 9.07 -5.09 -29.91
CA ALA A 479 7.89 -4.82 -30.74
C ALA A 479 8.23 -4.88 -32.24
N SER A 480 9.37 -4.29 -32.64
CA SER A 480 9.86 -4.37 -34.04
C SER A 480 10.12 -5.80 -34.46
N TYR A 481 10.78 -6.62 -33.63
CA TYR A 481 11.03 -8.03 -33.94
C TYR A 481 9.76 -8.85 -34.03
N MET A 482 8.81 -8.65 -33.09
CA MET A 482 7.51 -9.32 -33.12
C MET A 482 6.73 -8.95 -34.40
N GLY A 483 6.72 -7.68 -34.77
CA GLY A 483 6.07 -7.23 -36.02
C GLY A 483 6.60 -7.95 -37.26
N LYS A 484 7.92 -8.04 -37.38
CA LYS A 484 8.57 -8.78 -38.49
C LYS A 484 8.25 -10.28 -38.47
N ALA A 485 8.23 -10.88 -37.26
CA ALA A 485 7.91 -12.28 -37.12
C ALA A 485 6.44 -12.56 -37.48
N LEU A 486 5.51 -11.72 -37.05
CA LEU A 486 4.09 -11.82 -37.39
C LEU A 486 3.87 -11.65 -38.91
N GLN A 487 4.53 -10.69 -39.56
CA GLN A 487 4.46 -10.53 -41.01
C GLN A 487 4.89 -11.79 -41.75
N LYS A 488 5.96 -12.45 -41.27
CA LYS A 488 6.43 -13.72 -41.84
C LYS A 488 5.41 -14.84 -41.64
N GLU A 489 4.81 -14.94 -40.49
CA GLU A 489 3.75 -15.91 -40.18
C GLU A 489 2.53 -15.74 -41.10
N VAL A 490 2.08 -14.51 -41.24
CA VAL A 490 0.95 -14.18 -42.14
C VAL A 490 1.26 -14.52 -43.59
N ALA A 491 2.49 -14.22 -44.07
CA ALA A 491 2.94 -14.60 -45.42
C ALA A 491 3.00 -16.12 -45.62
N GLN A 492 3.13 -16.90 -44.58
CA GLN A 492 3.07 -18.36 -44.59
C GLN A 492 1.64 -18.93 -44.49
N GLY A 493 0.62 -18.05 -44.45
CA GLY A 493 -0.78 -18.45 -44.37
C GLY A 493 -1.31 -18.67 -42.94
N ASN A 494 -0.50 -18.43 -41.92
CA ASN A 494 -0.94 -18.46 -40.55
C ASN A 494 -1.89 -17.30 -40.23
N PHE A 495 -2.66 -17.43 -39.15
CA PHE A 495 -3.67 -16.44 -38.68
C PHE A 495 -4.74 -16.11 -39.75
N GLY A 496 -5.03 -17.04 -40.67
CA GLY A 496 -6.00 -16.81 -41.75
C GLY A 496 -5.62 -15.67 -42.70
N GLY A 497 -4.34 -15.33 -42.78
CA GLY A 497 -3.83 -14.22 -43.61
C GLY A 497 -4.05 -12.83 -42.97
N VAL A 498 -4.56 -12.75 -41.74
CA VAL A 498 -4.80 -11.49 -41.02
C VAL A 498 -3.72 -11.28 -39.96
N MET A 499 -3.14 -10.08 -39.94
CA MET A 499 -2.13 -9.73 -38.97
C MET A 499 -2.75 -9.58 -37.55
N PRO A 500 -2.32 -10.38 -36.57
CA PRO A 500 -2.74 -10.15 -35.20
C PRO A 500 -2.37 -8.75 -34.71
N PRO A 501 -3.26 -8.06 -34.00
CA PRO A 501 -2.96 -6.76 -33.40
C PRO A 501 -1.72 -6.83 -32.51
N LEU A 502 -0.84 -5.85 -32.67
CA LEU A 502 0.36 -5.69 -31.88
C LEU A 502 0.40 -4.26 -31.34
N TRP A 503 0.40 -4.15 -30.02
CA TRP A 503 0.60 -2.88 -29.32
C TRP A 503 1.91 -2.92 -28.56
N TRP A 504 2.48 -1.77 -28.31
CA TRP A 504 3.66 -1.66 -27.45
C TRP A 504 3.69 -0.34 -26.71
N GLY A 505 4.17 -0.37 -25.47
CA GLY A 505 4.23 0.82 -24.65
C GLY A 505 5.18 0.70 -23.45
N HIS A 506 5.66 1.87 -23.01
CA HIS A 506 6.59 1.99 -21.91
C HIS A 506 6.31 3.25 -21.07
N GLY A 507 7.11 3.53 -20.05
CA GLY A 507 6.92 4.69 -19.17
C GLY A 507 7.02 6.06 -19.85
N GLY A 508 7.51 6.14 -21.09
CA GLY A 508 7.52 7.35 -21.92
C GLY A 508 6.32 7.49 -22.85
N THR A 509 5.47 6.47 -22.97
CA THR A 509 4.22 6.53 -23.73
C THR A 509 3.21 7.37 -22.97
N GLU A 510 2.46 8.21 -23.67
CA GLU A 510 1.43 9.05 -23.05
C GLU A 510 0.42 8.20 -22.26
N PRO A 511 -0.04 8.69 -21.10
CA PRO A 511 -0.97 7.93 -20.26
C PRO A 511 -2.25 7.51 -20.96
N THR A 512 -2.83 8.38 -21.77
CA THR A 512 -4.04 8.11 -22.58
C THR A 512 -3.81 6.99 -23.58
N ASP A 513 -2.68 7.02 -24.30
CA ASP A 513 -2.34 5.99 -25.28
C ASP A 513 -2.15 4.62 -24.61
N ARG A 514 -1.58 4.60 -23.40
CA ARG A 514 -1.45 3.36 -22.61
C ARG A 514 -2.81 2.80 -22.21
N GLU A 515 -3.72 3.66 -21.74
CA GLU A 515 -5.09 3.28 -21.39
C GLU A 515 -5.83 2.71 -22.62
N ASP A 516 -5.68 3.35 -23.78
CA ASP A 516 -6.31 2.91 -25.03
C ASP A 516 -5.75 1.56 -25.50
N MET A 517 -4.43 1.34 -25.43
CA MET A 517 -3.81 0.06 -25.76
C MET A 517 -4.33 -1.08 -24.89
N VAL A 518 -4.43 -0.86 -23.58
CA VAL A 518 -4.94 -1.87 -22.64
C VAL A 518 -6.41 -2.15 -22.89
N SER A 519 -7.20 -1.11 -23.15
CA SER A 519 -8.62 -1.26 -23.48
C SER A 519 -8.81 -2.04 -24.77
N ALA A 520 -8.04 -1.73 -25.81
CA ALA A 520 -8.04 -2.47 -27.08
C ALA A 520 -7.61 -3.94 -26.89
N PHE A 521 -6.59 -4.19 -26.08
CA PHE A 521 -6.15 -5.54 -25.73
C PHE A 521 -7.25 -6.30 -24.98
N LYS A 522 -7.90 -5.66 -24.02
CA LYS A 522 -8.99 -6.25 -23.21
C LYS A 522 -10.16 -6.70 -24.08
N VAL A 523 -10.62 -5.89 -25.02
CA VAL A 523 -11.81 -6.17 -25.85
C VAL A 523 -11.51 -7.01 -27.10
N SER A 524 -10.27 -7.22 -27.45
CA SER A 524 -9.90 -8.05 -28.62
C SER A 524 -10.41 -9.48 -28.44
N GLU A 525 -11.09 -10.05 -29.44
CA GLU A 525 -11.65 -11.40 -29.39
C GLU A 525 -10.74 -12.48 -29.99
N GLY A 526 -9.60 -12.12 -30.55
CA GLY A 526 -8.68 -13.03 -31.22
C GLY A 526 -7.24 -12.94 -30.68
N PRO A 527 -6.30 -13.66 -31.34
CA PRO A 527 -4.91 -13.58 -30.98
C PRO A 527 -4.39 -12.16 -31.12
N CYS A 528 -3.78 -11.64 -30.07
CA CYS A 528 -3.17 -10.32 -30.05
C CYS A 528 -2.01 -10.27 -29.06
N ILE A 529 -1.11 -9.32 -29.23
CA ILE A 529 0.06 -9.18 -28.35
C ILE A 529 0.28 -7.75 -27.92
N LEU A 530 0.59 -7.61 -26.62
CA LEU A 530 1.06 -6.36 -26.02
C LEU A 530 2.51 -6.53 -25.57
N VAL A 531 3.43 -5.73 -26.09
CA VAL A 531 4.81 -5.63 -25.63
C VAL A 531 4.92 -4.44 -24.69
N ALA A 532 5.32 -4.65 -23.44
CA ALA A 532 5.21 -3.62 -22.41
C ALA A 532 6.40 -3.65 -21.43
N THR A 533 6.71 -2.50 -20.85
CA THR A 533 7.62 -2.50 -19.68
C THR A 533 6.85 -2.81 -18.40
N GLY A 534 7.41 -3.67 -17.53
CA GLY A 534 6.79 -4.05 -16.27
C GLY A 534 6.43 -2.84 -15.40
N GLN A 535 7.29 -1.82 -15.32
CA GLN A 535 7.04 -0.60 -14.56
C GLN A 535 5.83 0.22 -15.05
N ALA A 536 5.54 0.19 -16.35
CA ALA A 536 4.45 0.98 -16.92
C ALA A 536 3.10 0.24 -16.92
N PHE A 537 3.13 -1.10 -17.01
CA PHE A 537 1.94 -1.92 -17.19
C PHE A 537 1.80 -3.05 -16.16
N GLY A 538 2.77 -3.25 -15.25
CA GLY A 538 2.77 -4.36 -14.29
C GLY A 538 1.87 -4.17 -13.07
N GLU A 539 1.55 -2.92 -12.71
CA GLU A 539 0.76 -2.62 -11.52
C GLU A 539 -0.46 -1.76 -11.85
N SER A 540 -1.58 -1.99 -11.15
CA SER A 540 -2.80 -1.19 -11.23
C SER A 540 -3.36 -1.02 -12.66
N VAL A 541 -3.16 -2.02 -13.53
CA VAL A 541 -3.65 -2.05 -14.91
C VAL A 541 -4.71 -3.15 -15.02
N ASP A 542 -5.96 -2.74 -15.27
CA ASP A 542 -7.06 -3.67 -15.48
C ASP A 542 -7.22 -4.01 -16.96
N GLY A 543 -7.23 -5.29 -17.30
CA GLY A 543 -7.41 -5.80 -18.67
C GLY A 543 -6.34 -6.80 -19.12
N LEU A 544 -5.16 -6.79 -18.52
CA LEU A 544 -4.08 -7.73 -18.86
C LEU A 544 -4.36 -9.16 -18.38
N GLN A 545 -5.23 -9.33 -17.40
CA GLN A 545 -5.70 -10.65 -16.92
C GLN A 545 -6.47 -11.44 -18.01
N THR A 546 -6.84 -10.82 -19.12
CA THR A 546 -7.39 -11.53 -20.28
C THR A 546 -6.34 -12.26 -21.11
N ALA A 547 -5.06 -12.06 -20.81
CA ALA A 547 -3.96 -12.76 -21.47
C ALA A 547 -3.96 -14.25 -21.07
N SER A 548 -3.76 -15.11 -22.05
CA SER A 548 -3.55 -16.54 -21.85
C SER A 548 -2.08 -16.90 -21.56
N LEU A 549 -1.15 -16.00 -21.96
CA LEU A 549 0.29 -16.18 -21.79
C LEU A 549 0.94 -14.85 -21.42
N ALA A 550 1.70 -14.83 -20.33
CA ALA A 550 2.58 -13.73 -19.98
C ALA A 550 4.03 -14.21 -20.04
N ILE A 551 4.86 -13.51 -20.82
CA ILE A 551 6.27 -13.83 -21.00
C ILE A 551 7.10 -12.72 -20.37
N PHE A 552 7.94 -13.05 -19.40
CA PHE A 552 8.93 -12.14 -18.84
C PHE A 552 10.27 -12.36 -19.53
N ALA A 553 10.57 -11.55 -20.54
CA ALA A 553 11.84 -11.61 -21.26
C ALA A 553 13.03 -11.26 -20.36
N MET A 554 12.79 -10.44 -19.35
CA MET A 554 13.74 -10.10 -18.27
C MET A 554 12.98 -10.05 -16.96
N LEU A 555 13.55 -10.66 -15.93
CA LEU A 555 12.99 -10.59 -14.60
C LEU A 555 13.21 -9.19 -13.99
N PRO A 556 12.26 -8.68 -13.22
CA PRO A 556 12.44 -7.43 -12.50
C PRO A 556 13.56 -7.56 -11.44
N TRP A 557 14.15 -6.42 -11.08
CA TRP A 557 15.25 -6.35 -10.12
C TRP A 557 14.83 -6.56 -8.67
N ARG A 558 13.57 -6.40 -8.38
CA ARG A 558 13.01 -6.52 -7.04
C ARG A 558 11.96 -7.61 -7.01
N PRO A 559 11.88 -8.38 -5.93
CA PRO A 559 10.87 -9.43 -5.78
C PRO A 559 9.42 -8.92 -5.84
N GLY A 560 9.20 -7.63 -5.57
CA GLY A 560 7.88 -7.00 -5.57
C GLY A 560 7.46 -6.33 -6.89
N ASP A 561 8.38 -6.27 -7.86
CA ASP A 561 8.07 -5.66 -9.19
C ASP A 561 7.40 -6.72 -10.14
#